data_29beaea24f0121f72768281e0616ad75
#
_entry.id   29beaea24f0121f72768281e0616ad75
#
_cell.length_a   1.000
_cell.length_b   1.000
_cell.length_c   1.000
_cell.angle_alpha   90.00
_cell.angle_beta   90.00
_cell.angle_gamma   90.00
#
_symmetry.space_group_name_H-M   'P 1'
#
loop_
_entity.id
_entity.type
_entity.pdbx_description
1 polymer ?
#
loop_
_entity_poly.entity_id
_entity_poly.type
_entity_poly.pdbx_seq_one_letter_code
_entity_poly.pdbx_strand_id
1 'polypeptide(L)'
;MPISSTIRFAVPGDFAQWLPLWEGYNKFYGRSGATALAAGITQTTWARFFDAQEPMHALVAESEGQLVGLAHYLFHRSTIMLAPICYLNDLYTDETARGKGVGKALIDAVCEQARSAGSSRVYWQTHETNHTAMRLYEQVAERSGFIVYRRQL
;
A
#
# COMPACT_ATOMS: atom_id res chain seq x y z
N MET A 1 -17.08 10.06 -12.06
CA MET A 1 -17.91 9.80 -10.86
C MET A 1 -17.11 8.99 -9.85
N PRO A 2 -17.07 9.40 -8.59
CA PRO A 2 -16.46 8.59 -7.56
C PRO A 2 -17.20 7.25 -7.42
N ILE A 3 -16.44 6.18 -7.22
CA ILE A 3 -17.00 4.90 -6.81
C ILE A 3 -17.27 4.98 -5.31
N SER A 4 -18.45 4.51 -4.87
CA SER A 4 -18.66 4.25 -3.45
C SER A 4 -17.84 3.03 -3.07
N SER A 5 -16.73 3.25 -2.41
CA SER A 5 -15.87 2.18 -1.89
C SER A 5 -15.74 2.30 -0.38
N THR A 6 -15.73 1.16 0.29
CA THR A 6 -15.46 1.05 1.72
C THR A 6 -14.01 0.62 1.91
N ILE A 7 -13.28 1.34 2.74
CA ILE A 7 -11.92 0.94 3.14
C ILE A 7 -12.02 0.19 4.46
N ARG A 8 -11.44 -0.99 4.51
CA ARG A 8 -11.42 -1.83 5.71
C ARG A 8 -10.13 -2.63 5.81
N PHE A 9 -9.87 -3.20 6.98
CA PHE A 9 -8.79 -4.17 7.11
C PHE A 9 -9.07 -5.41 6.28
N ALA A 10 -8.02 -5.97 5.68
CA ALA A 10 -8.09 -7.28 5.07
C ALA A 10 -8.40 -8.34 6.15
N VAL A 11 -9.13 -9.36 5.77
CA VAL A 11 -9.39 -10.56 6.60
C VAL A 11 -8.88 -11.79 5.86
N PRO A 12 -8.61 -12.92 6.57
CA PRO A 12 -8.05 -14.11 5.91
C PRO A 12 -8.87 -14.61 4.71
N GLY A 13 -10.20 -14.44 4.74
CA GLY A 13 -11.08 -14.80 3.63
C GLY A 13 -10.93 -13.97 2.36
N ASP A 14 -10.20 -12.87 2.40
CA ASP A 14 -9.99 -11.98 1.24
C ASP A 14 -8.91 -12.48 0.28
N PHE A 15 -8.16 -13.52 0.62
CA PHE A 15 -6.99 -13.93 -0.16
C PHE A 15 -7.28 -14.10 -1.66
N ALA A 16 -8.38 -14.76 -2.01
CA ALA A 16 -8.73 -15.03 -3.40
C ALA A 16 -8.98 -13.75 -4.21
N GLN A 17 -9.53 -12.70 -3.59
CA GLN A 17 -9.74 -11.40 -4.24
C GLN A 17 -8.53 -10.47 -4.13
N TRP A 18 -7.75 -10.59 -3.06
CA TRP A 18 -6.53 -9.82 -2.88
C TRP A 18 -5.42 -10.25 -3.86
N LEU A 19 -5.30 -11.55 -4.13
CA LEU A 19 -4.23 -12.10 -4.96
C LEU A 19 -4.14 -11.46 -6.35
N PRO A 20 -5.22 -11.31 -7.12
CA PRO A 20 -5.14 -10.63 -8.41
C PRO A 20 -4.68 -9.17 -8.32
N LEU A 21 -5.05 -8.45 -7.26
CA LEU A 21 -4.59 -7.08 -7.02
C LEU A 21 -3.10 -7.05 -6.70
N TRP A 22 -2.63 -7.99 -5.88
CA TRP A 22 -1.21 -8.15 -5.56
C TRP A 22 -0.37 -8.49 -6.81
N GLU A 23 -0.86 -9.39 -7.64
CA GLU A 23 -0.23 -9.74 -8.91
C GLU A 23 -0.21 -8.55 -9.87
N GLY A 24 -1.28 -7.77 -9.94
CA GLY A 24 -1.37 -6.54 -10.74
C GLY A 24 -0.37 -5.49 -10.29
N TYR A 25 -0.25 -5.29 -8.98
CA TYR A 25 0.77 -4.41 -8.39
C TYR A 25 2.18 -4.84 -8.78
N ASN A 26 2.49 -6.13 -8.62
CA ASN A 26 3.81 -6.65 -8.95
C ASN A 26 4.12 -6.55 -10.44
N LYS A 27 3.14 -6.84 -11.30
CA LYS A 27 3.28 -6.70 -12.76
C LYS A 27 3.59 -5.25 -13.16
N PHE A 28 2.93 -4.29 -12.52
CA PHE A 28 3.19 -2.87 -12.76
C PHE A 28 4.66 -2.50 -12.51
N TYR A 29 5.30 -3.11 -11.52
CA TYR A 29 6.71 -2.92 -11.21
C TYR A 29 7.65 -3.92 -11.90
N GLY A 30 7.17 -4.61 -12.95
CA GLY A 30 8.00 -5.51 -13.75
C GLY A 30 8.26 -6.87 -13.11
N ARG A 31 7.51 -7.25 -12.08
CA ARG A 31 7.65 -8.54 -11.39
C ARG A 31 6.56 -9.52 -11.86
N SER A 32 6.76 -10.10 -13.03
CA SER A 32 5.85 -11.11 -13.61
C SER A 32 6.63 -12.05 -14.54
N GLY A 33 6.09 -13.21 -14.83
CA GLY A 33 6.75 -14.20 -15.69
C GLY A 33 8.12 -14.58 -15.14
N ALA A 34 9.17 -14.38 -15.95
CA ALA A 34 10.56 -14.70 -15.58
C ALA A 34 11.09 -13.85 -14.41
N THR A 35 10.50 -12.68 -14.15
CA THR A 35 10.88 -11.76 -13.09
C THR A 35 9.89 -11.79 -11.92
N ALA A 36 8.98 -12.73 -11.87
CA ALA A 36 8.01 -12.88 -10.80
C ALA A 36 8.70 -13.07 -9.44
N LEU A 37 7.97 -12.73 -8.38
CA LEU A 37 8.44 -12.95 -7.01
C LEU A 37 8.83 -14.42 -6.80
N ALA A 38 9.88 -14.66 -6.03
CA ALA A 38 10.28 -16.00 -5.66
C ALA A 38 9.15 -16.75 -4.93
N ALA A 39 9.13 -18.07 -5.07
CA ALA A 39 8.14 -18.92 -4.43
C ALA A 39 8.10 -18.67 -2.91
N GLY A 40 6.90 -18.64 -2.38
CA GLY A 40 6.66 -18.45 -0.93
C GLY A 40 6.55 -16.99 -0.48
N ILE A 41 7.00 -16.00 -1.25
CA ILE A 41 6.93 -14.59 -0.85
C ILE A 41 5.47 -14.15 -0.66
N THR A 42 4.60 -14.44 -1.62
CA THR A 42 3.19 -14.03 -1.57
C THR A 42 2.47 -14.62 -0.35
N GLN A 43 2.62 -15.91 -0.08
CA GLN A 43 1.99 -16.56 1.06
C GLN A 43 2.55 -16.05 2.38
N THR A 44 3.86 -15.85 2.46
CA THR A 44 4.50 -15.29 3.66
C THR A 44 4.04 -13.86 3.92
N THR A 45 3.98 -13.02 2.89
CA THR A 45 3.49 -11.65 2.99
C THR A 45 2.04 -11.63 3.48
N TRP A 46 1.18 -12.45 2.90
CA TRP A 46 -0.22 -12.55 3.32
C TRP A 46 -0.34 -12.96 4.78
N ALA A 47 0.38 -14.00 5.20
CA ALA A 47 0.35 -14.49 6.59
C ALA A 47 0.79 -13.41 7.59
N ARG A 48 1.77 -12.60 7.25
CA ARG A 48 2.29 -11.54 8.11
C ARG A 48 1.26 -10.47 8.44
N PHE A 49 0.30 -10.21 7.56
CA PHE A 49 -0.77 -9.24 7.84
C PHE A 49 -1.67 -9.64 9.02
N PHE A 50 -1.70 -10.92 9.36
CA PHE A 50 -2.56 -11.47 10.42
C PHE A 50 -1.74 -11.93 11.63
N ASP A 51 -0.44 -11.75 11.62
CA ASP A 51 0.44 -12.05 12.75
C ASP A 51 0.62 -10.80 13.61
N ALA A 52 0.14 -10.85 14.86
CA ALA A 52 0.21 -9.71 15.77
C ALA A 52 1.66 -9.31 16.13
N GLN A 53 2.64 -10.16 15.88
CA GLN A 53 4.06 -9.87 16.13
C GLN A 53 4.74 -9.19 14.95
N GLU A 54 4.10 -9.18 13.78
CA GLU A 54 4.61 -8.52 12.60
C GLU A 54 4.10 -7.07 12.52
N PRO A 55 4.96 -6.10 12.15
CA PRO A 55 4.55 -4.70 12.04
C PRO A 55 3.86 -4.36 10.71
N MET A 56 3.31 -5.35 10.02
CA MET A 56 2.74 -5.22 8.68
C MET A 56 1.21 -5.27 8.73
N HIS A 57 0.59 -4.37 7.99
CA HIS A 57 -0.86 -4.23 7.96
C HIS A 57 -1.36 -4.10 6.53
N ALA A 58 -2.57 -4.57 6.27
CA ALA A 58 -3.23 -4.49 4.98
C ALA A 58 -4.63 -3.88 5.10
N LEU A 59 -4.87 -2.84 4.30
CA LEU A 59 -6.20 -2.30 4.04
C LEU A 59 -6.62 -2.68 2.62
N VAL A 60 -7.91 -2.87 2.43
CA VAL A 60 -8.50 -3.13 1.12
C VAL A 60 -9.63 -2.16 0.86
N ALA A 61 -9.82 -1.81 -0.40
CA ALA A 61 -10.98 -1.06 -0.88
C ALA A 61 -11.97 -2.03 -1.50
N GLU A 62 -13.18 -2.04 -0.98
CA GLU A 62 -14.27 -2.88 -1.45
C GLU A 62 -15.36 -2.02 -2.10
N SER A 63 -15.80 -2.40 -3.28
CA SER A 63 -16.92 -1.79 -3.99
C SER A 63 -17.82 -2.90 -4.51
N GLU A 64 -19.11 -2.84 -4.17
CA GLU A 64 -20.13 -3.81 -4.61
C GLU A 64 -19.71 -5.27 -4.36
N GLY A 65 -19.10 -5.54 -3.21
CA GLY A 65 -18.65 -6.89 -2.83
C GLY A 65 -17.36 -7.36 -3.51
N GLN A 66 -16.70 -6.50 -4.29
CA GLN A 66 -15.44 -6.82 -4.95
C GLN A 66 -14.31 -5.96 -4.40
N LEU A 67 -13.14 -6.55 -4.21
CA LEU A 67 -11.95 -5.78 -3.86
C LEU A 67 -11.41 -5.08 -5.11
N VAL A 68 -11.22 -3.77 -5.01
CA VAL A 68 -10.77 -2.91 -6.13
C VAL A 68 -9.46 -2.19 -5.84
N GLY A 69 -8.91 -2.35 -4.64
CA GLY A 69 -7.64 -1.73 -4.27
C GLY A 69 -7.07 -2.30 -2.99
N LEU A 70 -5.78 -2.08 -2.80
CA LEU A 70 -5.05 -2.47 -1.60
C LEU A 70 -4.06 -1.38 -1.17
N ALA A 71 -3.78 -1.35 0.12
CA ALA A 71 -2.67 -0.62 0.71
C ALA A 71 -2.01 -1.48 1.78
N HIS A 72 -0.70 -1.65 1.68
CA HIS A 72 0.11 -2.30 2.70
C HIS A 72 1.00 -1.26 3.36
N TYR A 73 1.00 -1.24 4.68
CA TYR A 73 1.82 -0.29 5.43
C TYR A 73 2.45 -0.99 6.63
N LEU A 74 3.51 -0.39 7.12
CA LEU A 74 4.23 -0.88 8.28
C LEU A 74 4.74 0.29 9.12
N PHE A 75 5.02 0.00 10.38
CA PHE A 75 5.62 0.97 11.28
C PHE A 75 7.09 0.64 11.52
N HIS A 76 7.92 1.65 11.63
CA HIS A 76 9.30 1.49 12.07
C HIS A 76 9.69 2.59 13.05
N ARG A 77 10.71 2.32 13.86
CA ARG A 77 11.26 3.30 14.78
C ARG A 77 12.05 4.36 14.04
N SER A 78 12.11 5.53 14.64
CA SER A 78 12.98 6.63 14.23
C SER A 78 13.85 7.03 15.42
N THR A 79 15.10 7.39 15.15
CA THR A 79 16.02 7.85 16.19
C THR A 79 15.71 9.25 16.70
N ILE A 80 14.89 10.00 15.97
CA ILE A 80 14.55 11.40 16.29
C ILE A 80 13.09 11.58 16.73
N MET A 81 12.34 10.51 16.87
CA MET A 81 10.92 10.54 17.26
C MET A 81 10.64 9.48 18.31
N LEU A 82 9.74 9.81 19.27
CA LEU A 82 9.28 8.82 20.24
C LEU A 82 8.27 7.85 19.63
N ALA A 83 7.36 8.34 18.82
CA ALA A 83 6.36 7.53 18.12
C ALA A 83 6.94 6.89 16.86
N PRO A 84 6.39 5.74 16.43
CA PRO A 84 6.82 5.11 15.18
C PRO A 84 6.44 5.97 13.97
N ILE A 85 7.16 5.77 12.86
CA ILE A 85 6.84 6.34 11.56
C ILE A 85 6.10 5.26 10.75
N CYS A 86 5.10 5.68 10.00
CA CYS A 86 4.34 4.81 9.09
C CYS A 86 4.95 4.87 7.68
N TYR A 87 5.29 3.70 7.14
CA TYR A 87 5.71 3.53 5.75
C TYR A 87 4.59 2.87 4.96
N LEU A 88 4.03 3.58 3.99
CA LEU A 88 3.09 3.02 3.01
C LEU A 88 3.91 2.31 1.94
N ASN A 89 4.01 0.99 2.06
CA ASN A 89 4.90 0.17 1.24
C ASN A 89 4.34 -0.11 -0.15
N ASP A 90 3.04 -0.42 -0.23
CA ASP A 90 2.37 -0.79 -1.46
C ASP A 90 1.02 -0.10 -1.55
N LEU A 91 0.70 0.45 -2.70
CA LEU A 91 -0.59 1.07 -2.99
C LEU A 91 -0.99 0.70 -4.43
N TYR A 92 -2.15 0.08 -4.59
CA TYR A 92 -2.62 -0.33 -5.89
C TYR A 92 -4.14 -0.21 -6.01
N THR A 93 -4.60 0.28 -7.14
CA THR A 93 -6.01 0.30 -7.53
C THR A 93 -6.15 -0.46 -8.85
N ASP A 94 -7.14 -1.36 -8.91
CA ASP A 94 -7.46 -2.07 -10.13
C ASP A 94 -7.72 -1.10 -11.28
N GLU A 95 -7.29 -1.46 -12.48
CA GLU A 95 -7.37 -0.58 -13.66
C GLU A 95 -8.80 -0.06 -13.91
N THR A 96 -9.81 -0.92 -13.71
CA THR A 96 -11.21 -0.58 -13.93
C THR A 96 -11.76 0.41 -12.89
N ALA A 97 -11.08 0.53 -11.74
CA ALA A 97 -11.49 1.41 -10.64
C ALA A 97 -10.63 2.68 -10.53
N ARG A 98 -9.67 2.89 -11.42
CA ARG A 98 -8.80 4.07 -11.41
C ARG A 98 -9.54 5.34 -11.79
N GLY A 99 -9.03 6.48 -11.28
CA GLY A 99 -9.62 7.79 -11.54
C GLY A 99 -10.93 8.05 -10.80
N LYS A 100 -11.26 7.23 -9.81
CA LYS A 100 -12.52 7.28 -9.06
C LYS A 100 -12.34 7.53 -7.56
N GLY A 101 -11.14 7.96 -7.15
CA GLY A 101 -10.83 8.34 -5.77
C GLY A 101 -10.40 7.21 -4.84
N VAL A 102 -10.26 5.98 -5.32
CA VAL A 102 -9.89 4.81 -4.49
C VAL A 102 -8.50 4.97 -3.88
N GLY A 103 -7.52 5.38 -4.68
CA GLY A 103 -6.15 5.58 -4.20
C GLY A 103 -6.06 6.63 -3.09
N LYS A 104 -6.75 7.76 -3.26
CA LYS A 104 -6.82 8.80 -2.22
C LYS A 104 -7.49 8.27 -0.95
N ALA A 105 -8.59 7.54 -1.07
CA ALA A 105 -9.29 6.98 0.07
C ALA A 105 -8.41 5.98 0.84
N LEU A 106 -7.63 5.17 0.15
CA LEU A 106 -6.66 4.26 0.78
C LEU A 106 -5.55 5.03 1.52
N ILE A 107 -4.99 6.08 0.93
CA ILE A 107 -3.99 6.93 1.59
C ILE A 107 -4.57 7.57 2.85
N ASP A 108 -5.77 8.14 2.75
CA ASP A 108 -6.44 8.78 3.89
C ASP A 108 -6.68 7.77 5.02
N ALA A 109 -7.08 6.54 4.69
CA ALA A 109 -7.30 5.49 5.68
C ALA A 109 -5.99 5.05 6.36
N VAL A 110 -4.89 4.94 5.61
CA VAL A 110 -3.56 4.67 6.19
C VAL A 110 -3.16 5.80 7.14
N CYS A 111 -3.39 7.05 6.77
CA CYS A 111 -3.11 8.20 7.63
C CYS A 111 -3.91 8.14 8.93
N GLU A 112 -5.19 7.75 8.88
CA GLU A 112 -6.00 7.57 10.09
C GLU A 112 -5.45 6.46 11.00
N GLN A 113 -5.03 5.33 10.44
CA GLN A 113 -4.41 4.27 11.21
C GLN A 113 -3.09 4.72 11.83
N ALA A 114 -2.30 5.48 11.10
CA ALA A 114 -1.05 6.03 11.61
C ALA A 114 -1.29 6.99 12.78
N ARG A 115 -2.26 7.88 12.68
CA ARG A 115 -2.64 8.80 13.77
C ARG A 115 -3.09 8.02 15.00
N SER A 116 -3.91 7.00 14.84
CA SER A 116 -4.36 6.14 15.93
C SER A 116 -3.22 5.41 16.63
N ALA A 117 -2.13 5.13 15.92
CA ALA A 117 -0.91 4.55 16.48
C ALA A 117 0.05 5.59 17.08
N GLY A 118 -0.32 6.88 17.07
CA GLY A 118 0.52 7.97 17.58
C GLY A 118 1.57 8.47 16.59
N SER A 119 1.58 7.95 15.35
CA SER A 119 2.52 8.40 14.32
C SER A 119 2.18 9.81 13.85
N SER A 120 3.21 10.62 13.61
CA SER A 120 3.09 11.97 13.06
C SER A 120 3.48 12.04 11.58
N ARG A 121 3.88 10.92 10.99
CA ARG A 121 4.37 10.88 9.61
C ARG A 121 3.97 9.60 8.91
N VAL A 122 3.44 9.76 7.71
CA VAL A 122 3.29 8.69 6.71
C VAL A 122 4.11 9.10 5.49
N TYR A 123 4.90 8.19 4.96
CA TYR A 123 5.68 8.44 3.76
C TYR A 123 5.66 7.23 2.85
N TRP A 124 5.94 7.47 1.56
CA TRP A 124 6.03 6.41 0.55
C TRP A 124 6.99 6.82 -0.55
N GLN A 125 7.31 5.87 -1.40
CA GLN A 125 8.18 6.03 -2.55
C GLN A 125 7.41 5.70 -3.81
N THR A 126 7.78 6.32 -4.91
CA THR A 126 7.32 5.94 -6.24
C THR A 126 8.47 6.12 -7.22
N HIS A 127 8.41 5.42 -8.35
CA HIS A 127 9.40 5.64 -9.40
C HIS A 127 9.21 7.04 -9.99
N GLU A 128 10.31 7.72 -10.28
CA GLU A 128 10.31 9.10 -10.81
C GLU A 128 9.56 9.25 -12.14
N THR A 129 9.36 8.14 -12.87
CA THR A 129 8.61 8.11 -14.13
C THR A 129 7.12 7.84 -13.95
N ASN A 130 6.66 7.56 -12.74
CA ASN A 130 5.25 7.26 -12.45
C ASN A 130 4.42 8.55 -12.32
N HIS A 131 4.35 9.31 -13.41
CA HIS A 131 3.73 10.63 -13.43
C HIS A 131 2.23 10.60 -13.12
N THR A 132 1.53 9.54 -13.48
CA THR A 132 0.10 9.39 -13.18
C THR A 132 -0.15 9.33 -11.67
N ALA A 133 0.59 8.51 -10.94
CA ALA A 133 0.47 8.42 -9.49
C ALA A 133 0.98 9.70 -8.80
N MET A 134 2.05 10.30 -9.32
CA MET A 134 2.62 11.52 -8.76
C MET A 134 1.63 12.69 -8.78
N ARG A 135 0.75 12.76 -9.77
CA ARG A 135 -0.31 13.78 -9.78
C ARG A 135 -1.26 13.68 -8.58
N LEU A 136 -1.59 12.46 -8.17
CA LEU A 136 -2.35 12.24 -6.93
C LEU A 136 -1.51 12.60 -5.72
N TYR A 137 -0.27 12.13 -5.67
CA TYR A 137 0.59 12.33 -4.49
C TYR A 137 0.87 13.81 -4.21
N GLU A 138 1.03 14.62 -5.24
CA GLU A 138 1.25 16.07 -5.11
C GLU A 138 0.00 16.82 -4.60
N GLN A 139 -1.19 16.21 -4.69
CA GLN A 139 -2.41 16.76 -4.10
C GLN A 139 -2.58 16.43 -2.62
N VAL A 140 -2.00 15.34 -2.14
CA VAL A 140 -2.24 14.80 -0.79
C VAL A 140 -1.00 14.83 0.11
N ALA A 141 0.16 15.11 -0.46
CA ALA A 141 1.45 15.12 0.24
C ALA A 141 2.41 16.10 -0.44
N GLU A 142 3.64 16.15 0.05
CA GLU A 142 4.73 16.94 -0.52
C GLU A 142 5.94 16.05 -0.79
N ARG A 143 6.77 16.44 -1.73
CA ARG A 143 8.07 15.79 -1.93
C ARG A 143 8.98 16.15 -0.76
N SER A 144 9.54 15.14 -0.11
CA SER A 144 10.40 15.36 1.06
C SER A 144 11.74 16.01 0.71
N GLY A 145 12.20 15.91 -0.54
CA GLY A 145 13.54 16.28 -0.96
C GLY A 145 14.59 15.20 -0.73
N PHE A 146 14.27 14.14 0.00
CA PHE A 146 15.18 12.99 0.17
C PHE A 146 15.13 12.07 -1.05
N ILE A 147 16.28 11.52 -1.42
CA ILE A 147 16.41 10.49 -2.46
C ILE A 147 16.87 9.20 -1.83
N VAL A 148 16.53 8.07 -2.45
CA VAL A 148 16.86 6.73 -1.95
C VAL A 148 18.11 6.21 -2.64
N TYR A 149 19.07 5.76 -1.84
CA TYR A 149 20.22 4.97 -2.29
C TYR A 149 20.03 3.51 -1.89
N ARG A 150 20.34 2.59 -2.79
CA ARG A 150 20.18 1.16 -2.56
C ARG A 150 21.45 0.42 -2.94
N ARG A 151 21.89 -0.48 -2.07
CA ARG A 151 22.98 -1.41 -2.36
C ARG A 151 22.41 -2.83 -2.25
N GLN A 152 22.50 -3.60 -3.31
CA GLN A 152 22.15 -5.02 -3.26
C GLN A 152 23.26 -5.79 -2.53
N LEU A 153 22.87 -6.82 -1.72
CA LEU A 153 23.75 -7.64 -0.91
C LEU A 153 23.79 -9.06 -1.43
#